data_429a3cf3fcceab224c79bf5fb09e1abc
#
_entry.id   429a3cf3fcceab224c79bf5fb09e1abc
#
_cell.length_a   1.000
_cell.length_b   1.000
_cell.length_c   1.000
_cell.angle_alpha   90.00
_cell.angle_beta   90.00
_cell.angle_gamma   90.00
#
_symmetry.space_group_name_H-M   'P 1'
#
loop_
_entity.id
_entity.type
_entity.pdbx_description
1 polymer ?
#
loop_
_entity_poly.entity_id
_entity_poly.type
_entity_poly.pdbx_seq_one_letter_code
_entity_poly.pdbx_strand_id
1 'polypeptide(L)'
;MKLVEAESTGPVEGDAALVTPPRPPHRRVSVSLLFTLTVLIGTVVTIYLVFPARHNVLVTEAVDVHRDPPAWDLAAPSVVELRAWMTGVVGTAPPLPGDGTAATVSVIGAARRSILNRAAAIVRVRIGSDEVTYLVQHARGIAPERTERAEGDLRAIAWRAGPYTVVAVGPDAAAASWRAALTRR
;
A
#
# COMPACT_ATOMS: atom_id res chain seq x y z
N MET A 1 27.30 100.85 -5.49
CA MET A 1 26.98 99.72 -6.36
C MET A 1 28.28 98.91 -6.48
N LYS A 2 28.41 97.80 -5.74
CA LYS A 2 29.57 96.88 -5.77
C LYS A 2 29.12 95.56 -6.39
N LEU A 3 29.67 95.20 -7.53
CA LEU A 3 29.55 93.89 -8.11
C LEU A 3 30.41 92.93 -7.27
N VAL A 4 29.84 91.89 -6.86
CA VAL A 4 30.56 90.74 -6.26
C VAL A 4 30.69 89.68 -7.36
N GLU A 5 31.90 89.43 -7.80
CA GLU A 5 32.28 88.35 -8.68
C GLU A 5 32.03 87.05 -7.98
N ALA A 6 31.30 86.17 -8.65
CA ALA A 6 31.14 84.81 -8.20
C ALA A 6 32.32 83.96 -8.70
N GLU A 7 33.06 83.43 -7.73
CA GLU A 7 34.18 82.52 -7.96
C GLU A 7 33.64 81.17 -8.45
N SER A 8 34.04 80.80 -9.64
CA SER A 8 33.75 79.48 -10.24
C SER A 8 34.55 78.36 -9.53
N THR A 9 33.87 77.62 -8.72
CA THR A 9 34.46 76.40 -8.14
C THR A 9 34.33 75.30 -9.18
N GLY A 10 35.45 74.83 -9.69
CA GLY A 10 35.56 73.74 -10.65
C GLY A 10 35.00 72.40 -10.11
N PRO A 11 34.61 71.46 -11.03
CA PRO A 11 34.08 70.21 -10.63
C PRO A 11 35.13 69.41 -9.94
N VAL A 12 34.82 68.96 -8.68
CA VAL A 12 35.58 67.91 -7.97
C VAL A 12 35.19 66.64 -8.67
N GLU A 13 36.11 66.11 -9.43
CA GLU A 13 36.08 64.80 -10.00
C GLU A 13 36.23 63.81 -8.84
N GLY A 14 35.13 63.51 -8.16
CA GLY A 14 35.03 62.44 -7.18
C GLY A 14 35.01 61.12 -7.91
N ASP A 15 36.11 60.41 -7.78
CA ASP A 15 36.26 59.04 -8.19
C ASP A 15 35.17 58.17 -7.46
N ALA A 16 34.00 58.09 -8.05
CA ALA A 16 32.94 57.25 -7.60
C ALA A 16 33.36 55.81 -7.91
N ALA A 17 34.20 55.26 -6.99
CA ALA A 17 34.46 53.82 -6.95
C ALA A 17 33.10 53.11 -7.00
N LEU A 18 32.81 52.50 -8.14
CA LEU A 18 31.66 51.61 -8.35
C LEU A 18 31.77 50.49 -7.32
N VAL A 19 31.08 50.69 -6.18
CA VAL A 19 30.90 49.63 -5.18
C VAL A 19 30.08 48.53 -5.83
N THR A 20 30.79 47.54 -6.39
CA THR A 20 30.17 46.34 -6.92
C THR A 20 29.45 45.65 -5.78
N PRO A 21 28.14 45.48 -5.84
CA PRO A 21 27.41 44.85 -4.76
C PRO A 21 27.96 43.42 -4.56
N PRO A 22 28.12 43.00 -3.31
CA PRO A 22 28.69 41.68 -3.01
C PRO A 22 27.82 40.62 -3.67
N ARG A 23 28.43 39.81 -4.55
CA ARG A 23 27.76 38.68 -5.19
C ARG A 23 27.16 37.76 -4.10
N PRO A 24 25.85 37.43 -4.20
CA PRO A 24 25.24 36.56 -3.25
C PRO A 24 25.98 35.23 -3.24
N PRO A 25 26.20 34.59 -2.08
CA PRO A 25 26.98 33.38 -1.97
C PRO A 25 26.20 32.20 -2.54
N HIS A 26 26.20 32.00 -3.86
CA HIS A 26 25.55 30.90 -4.56
C HIS A 26 25.96 29.52 -4.03
N ARG A 27 27.14 29.38 -3.45
CA ARG A 27 27.64 28.15 -2.84
C ARG A 27 26.85 27.70 -1.60
N ARG A 28 26.39 28.63 -0.78
CA ARG A 28 25.67 28.26 0.47
C ARG A 28 24.26 27.74 0.20
N VAL A 29 23.57 28.28 -0.81
CA VAL A 29 22.24 27.81 -1.21
C VAL A 29 22.31 26.38 -1.77
N SER A 30 23.33 26.09 -2.60
CA SER A 30 23.53 24.75 -3.18
C SER A 30 23.81 23.69 -2.13
N VAL A 31 24.65 23.97 -1.11
CA VAL A 31 24.95 23.02 -0.03
C VAL A 31 23.72 22.73 0.82
N SER A 32 22.95 23.74 1.18
CA SER A 32 21.70 23.58 1.92
C SER A 32 20.67 22.75 1.14
N LEU A 33 20.52 23.02 -0.15
CA LEU A 33 19.60 22.29 -1.02
C LEU A 33 20.00 20.84 -1.20
N LEU A 34 21.31 20.58 -1.35
CA LEU A 34 21.87 19.23 -1.47
C LEU A 34 21.68 18.43 -0.17
N PHE A 35 21.90 19.06 0.97
CA PHE A 35 21.65 18.47 2.27
C PHE A 35 20.17 18.11 2.46
N THR A 36 19.26 19.05 2.18
CA THR A 36 17.81 18.80 2.26
C THR A 36 17.36 17.67 1.34
N LEU A 37 17.89 17.64 0.11
CA LEU A 37 17.59 16.58 -0.86
C LEU A 37 18.11 15.21 -0.37
N THR A 38 19.31 15.17 0.20
CA THR A 38 19.89 13.93 0.76
C THR A 38 19.07 13.42 1.94
N VAL A 39 18.64 14.29 2.84
CA VAL A 39 17.76 13.93 3.96
C VAL A 39 16.41 13.42 3.44
N LEU A 40 15.83 14.11 2.46
CA LEU A 40 14.56 13.69 1.86
C LEU A 40 14.67 12.30 1.21
N ILE A 41 15.68 12.09 0.38
CA ILE A 41 15.95 10.79 -0.25
C ILE A 41 16.21 9.72 0.81
N GLY A 42 17.05 10.01 1.82
CA GLY A 42 17.34 9.10 2.93
C GLY A 42 16.06 8.72 3.68
N THR A 43 15.19 9.67 3.95
CA THR A 43 13.89 9.43 4.61
C THR A 43 12.98 8.56 3.74
N VAL A 44 12.87 8.85 2.44
CA VAL A 44 12.08 8.05 1.50
C VAL A 44 12.62 6.63 1.41
N VAL A 45 13.94 6.47 1.24
CA VAL A 45 14.59 5.16 1.19
C VAL A 45 14.39 4.40 2.50
N THR A 46 14.53 5.05 3.64
CA THR A 46 14.30 4.45 4.97
C THR A 46 12.83 4.01 5.10
N ILE A 47 11.88 4.84 4.68
CA ILE A 47 10.46 4.47 4.67
C ILE A 47 10.24 3.24 3.78
N TYR A 48 10.82 3.19 2.59
CA TYR A 48 10.69 2.05 1.69
C TYR A 48 11.37 0.77 2.22
N LEU A 49 12.53 0.89 2.87
CA LEU A 49 13.27 -0.25 3.43
C LEU A 49 12.70 -0.75 4.75
N VAL A 50 12.27 0.16 5.63
CA VAL A 50 11.77 -0.19 6.97
C VAL A 50 10.27 -0.51 6.96
N PHE A 51 9.49 0.00 5.99
CA PHE A 51 8.06 -0.25 5.85
C PHE A 51 7.63 -1.16 4.68
N PRO A 52 8.44 -2.08 4.11
CA PRO A 52 7.91 -3.08 3.19
C PRO A 52 6.85 -3.96 3.88
N ALA A 53 6.92 -4.07 5.21
CA ALA A 53 6.00 -4.87 6.03
C ALA A 53 4.52 -4.42 5.96
N ARG A 54 4.23 -3.15 5.68
CA ARG A 54 2.82 -2.68 5.61
C ARG A 54 2.04 -3.25 4.44
N HIS A 55 2.71 -3.70 3.38
CA HIS A 55 2.05 -4.30 2.23
C HIS A 55 1.73 -5.78 2.44
N ASN A 56 2.30 -6.40 3.47
CA ASN A 56 2.22 -7.84 3.72
C ASN A 56 1.41 -8.24 4.96
N VAL A 57 0.87 -7.28 5.75
CA VAL A 57 0.14 -7.63 6.97
C VAL A 57 -1.05 -8.54 6.68
N LEU A 58 -1.83 -8.28 5.62
CA LEU A 58 -2.95 -9.13 5.23
C LEU A 58 -2.48 -10.51 4.78
N VAL A 59 -1.34 -10.58 4.09
CA VAL A 59 -0.73 -11.84 3.65
C VAL A 59 -0.23 -12.63 4.85
N THR A 60 0.49 -12.00 5.75
CA THR A 60 0.99 -12.65 6.97
C THR A 60 -0.17 -13.17 7.83
N GLU A 61 -1.18 -12.34 8.08
CA GLU A 61 -2.37 -12.75 8.84
C GLU A 61 -3.13 -13.89 8.15
N ALA A 62 -3.23 -13.88 6.82
CA ALA A 62 -3.88 -14.96 6.08
C ALA A 62 -3.10 -16.27 6.16
N VAL A 63 -1.76 -16.22 6.18
CA VAL A 63 -0.90 -17.40 6.37
C VAL A 63 -1.05 -17.93 7.79
N ASP A 64 -1.03 -17.06 8.80
CA ASP A 64 -1.19 -17.45 10.20
C ASP A 64 -2.54 -18.14 10.44
N VAL A 65 -3.61 -17.53 9.90
CA VAL A 65 -4.96 -18.13 9.95
C VAL A 65 -5.05 -19.45 9.15
N HIS A 66 -4.27 -19.57 8.07
CA HIS A 66 -4.25 -20.83 7.33
C HIS A 66 -3.63 -21.96 8.17
N ARG A 67 -2.58 -21.66 8.93
CA ARG A 67 -1.90 -22.61 9.81
C ARG A 67 -2.68 -22.92 11.08
N ASP A 68 -3.29 -21.87 11.67
CA ASP A 68 -4.09 -21.99 12.91
C ASP A 68 -5.47 -21.33 12.70
N PRO A 69 -6.44 -22.13 12.22
CA PRO A 69 -7.78 -21.62 11.93
C PRO A 69 -8.50 -21.19 13.22
N PRO A 70 -9.17 -20.02 13.21
CA PRO A 70 -9.98 -19.59 14.34
C PRO A 70 -11.25 -20.44 14.47
N ALA A 71 -11.95 -20.29 15.58
CA ALA A 71 -13.32 -20.77 15.69
C ALA A 71 -14.19 -20.10 14.59
N TRP A 72 -15.00 -20.92 13.91
CA TRP A 72 -15.84 -20.45 12.82
C TRP A 72 -17.13 -19.82 13.35
N ASP A 73 -17.46 -18.62 12.87
CA ASP A 73 -18.76 -18.00 13.11
C ASP A 73 -19.87 -18.71 12.31
N LEU A 74 -19.50 -19.23 11.11
CA LEU A 74 -20.35 -20.05 10.27
C LEU A 74 -19.62 -21.35 9.90
N ALA A 75 -20.23 -22.49 10.13
CA ALA A 75 -19.73 -23.79 9.72
C ALA A 75 -20.46 -24.27 8.47
N ALA A 76 -19.71 -24.58 7.41
CA ALA A 76 -20.23 -25.09 6.11
C ALA A 76 -21.45 -24.32 5.57
N PRO A 77 -21.40 -22.97 5.51
CA PRO A 77 -22.54 -22.19 5.05
C PRO A 77 -22.82 -22.40 3.57
N SER A 78 -24.08 -22.25 3.19
CA SER A 78 -24.45 -22.12 1.78
C SER A 78 -23.87 -20.82 1.18
N VAL A 79 -23.80 -20.73 -0.14
CA VAL A 79 -23.33 -19.52 -0.84
C VAL A 79 -24.17 -18.30 -0.49
N VAL A 80 -25.48 -18.48 -0.29
CA VAL A 80 -26.40 -17.39 0.07
C VAL A 80 -26.13 -16.89 1.47
N GLU A 81 -25.99 -17.81 2.43
CA GLU A 81 -25.65 -17.46 3.83
C GLU A 81 -24.27 -16.80 3.93
N LEU A 82 -23.27 -17.35 3.22
CA LEU A 82 -21.94 -16.74 3.16
C LEU A 82 -21.98 -15.32 2.63
N ARG A 83 -22.71 -15.09 1.53
CA ARG A 83 -22.86 -13.76 0.93
C ARG A 83 -23.50 -12.76 1.88
N ALA A 84 -24.58 -13.15 2.54
CA ALA A 84 -25.29 -12.31 3.51
C ALA A 84 -24.38 -11.96 4.68
N TRP A 85 -23.67 -12.96 5.23
CA TRP A 85 -22.75 -12.76 6.34
C TRP A 85 -21.56 -11.88 5.94
N MET A 86 -20.90 -12.15 4.81
CA MET A 86 -19.79 -11.33 4.34
C MET A 86 -20.21 -9.87 4.08
N THR A 87 -21.43 -9.64 3.57
CA THR A 87 -21.98 -8.30 3.41
C THR A 87 -22.10 -7.57 4.74
N GLY A 88 -22.49 -8.25 5.80
CA GLY A 88 -22.53 -7.70 7.17
C GLY A 88 -21.15 -7.42 7.77
N VAL A 89 -20.11 -8.18 7.35
CA VAL A 89 -18.75 -8.05 7.89
C VAL A 89 -17.94 -6.99 7.16
N VAL A 90 -17.88 -7.03 5.83
CA VAL A 90 -16.96 -6.20 5.03
C VAL A 90 -17.66 -5.19 4.14
N GLY A 91 -18.97 -5.24 4.01
CA GLY A 91 -19.75 -4.30 3.22
C GLY A 91 -20.33 -4.88 1.94
N THR A 92 -20.88 -4.01 1.09
CA THR A 92 -21.73 -4.35 -0.05
C THR A 92 -20.96 -5.10 -1.15
N ALA A 93 -21.57 -6.15 -1.69
CA ALA A 93 -21.07 -6.93 -2.83
C ALA A 93 -19.61 -7.44 -2.66
N PRO A 94 -19.29 -8.14 -1.54
CA PRO A 94 -17.97 -8.73 -1.37
C PRO A 94 -17.71 -9.80 -2.42
N PRO A 95 -16.46 -9.93 -2.92
CA PRO A 95 -16.12 -11.03 -3.81
C PRO A 95 -16.17 -12.37 -3.05
N LEU A 96 -16.91 -13.32 -3.61
CA LEU A 96 -16.98 -14.66 -3.04
C LEU A 96 -15.90 -15.59 -3.63
N PRO A 97 -15.41 -16.56 -2.86
CA PRO A 97 -14.51 -17.56 -3.40
C PRO A 97 -15.20 -18.40 -4.48
N GLY A 98 -14.58 -18.48 -5.66
CA GLY A 98 -15.12 -19.22 -6.80
C GLY A 98 -16.22 -18.49 -7.59
N ASP A 99 -16.56 -17.25 -7.27
CA ASP A 99 -17.58 -16.49 -7.99
C ASP A 99 -17.18 -16.27 -9.46
N GLY A 100 -17.97 -16.83 -10.37
CA GLY A 100 -17.74 -16.77 -11.82
C GLY A 100 -16.68 -17.73 -12.36
N THR A 101 -16.33 -18.78 -11.63
CA THR A 101 -15.51 -19.90 -12.10
C THR A 101 -16.34 -21.17 -12.23
N ALA A 102 -15.93 -22.08 -13.12
CA ALA A 102 -16.56 -23.39 -13.26
C ALA A 102 -16.08 -24.41 -12.20
N ALA A 103 -15.14 -24.01 -11.35
CA ALA A 103 -14.58 -24.91 -10.35
C ALA A 103 -15.56 -25.10 -9.17
N THR A 104 -15.65 -26.32 -8.69
CA THR A 104 -16.43 -26.64 -7.50
C THR A 104 -15.64 -26.18 -6.26
N VAL A 105 -16.16 -25.15 -5.60
CA VAL A 105 -15.61 -24.60 -4.36
C VAL A 105 -16.58 -24.92 -3.24
N SER A 106 -16.16 -25.66 -2.24
CA SER A 106 -16.95 -25.93 -1.03
C SER A 106 -16.45 -25.09 0.13
N VAL A 107 -17.35 -24.44 0.87
CA VAL A 107 -16.99 -23.65 2.03
C VAL A 107 -16.95 -24.53 3.27
N ILE A 108 -15.82 -24.50 3.99
CA ILE A 108 -15.63 -25.24 5.24
C ILE A 108 -16.13 -24.42 6.42
N GLY A 109 -15.79 -23.12 6.43
CA GLY A 109 -16.19 -22.22 7.49
C GLY A 109 -15.84 -20.79 7.17
N ALA A 110 -16.45 -19.86 7.92
CA ALA A 110 -16.16 -18.45 7.83
C ALA A 110 -16.06 -17.82 9.23
N ALA A 111 -15.12 -16.88 9.39
CA ALA A 111 -14.89 -16.17 10.65
C ALA A 111 -14.59 -14.69 10.39
N ARG A 112 -15.01 -13.85 11.32
CA ARG A 112 -14.68 -12.42 11.33
C ARG A 112 -13.38 -12.19 12.07
N ARG A 113 -12.53 -11.33 11.50
CA ARG A 113 -11.30 -10.87 12.16
C ARG A 113 -11.15 -9.35 12.06
N SER A 114 -10.45 -8.74 13.01
CA SER A 114 -10.06 -7.34 12.91
C SER A 114 -8.58 -7.27 12.54
N ILE A 115 -8.27 -6.72 11.37
CA ILE A 115 -6.89 -6.58 10.88
C ILE A 115 -6.66 -5.09 10.61
N LEU A 116 -5.65 -4.50 11.25
CA LEU A 116 -5.35 -3.07 11.16
C LEU A 116 -6.57 -2.18 11.48
N ASN A 117 -7.32 -2.54 12.52
CA ASN A 117 -8.55 -1.88 12.98
C ASN A 117 -9.70 -1.86 11.95
N ARG A 118 -9.74 -2.86 11.06
CA ARG A 118 -10.82 -3.03 10.08
C ARG A 118 -11.34 -4.46 10.11
N ALA A 119 -12.63 -4.59 9.90
CA ALA A 119 -13.22 -5.91 9.75
C ALA A 119 -12.70 -6.59 8.48
N ALA A 120 -12.35 -7.86 8.61
CA ALA A 120 -12.00 -8.77 7.53
C ALA A 120 -12.85 -10.01 7.64
N ALA A 121 -13.31 -10.51 6.50
CA ALA A 121 -13.96 -11.82 6.40
C ALA A 121 -12.91 -12.85 6.01
N ILE A 122 -12.82 -13.91 6.77
CA ILE A 122 -11.96 -15.07 6.50
C ILE A 122 -12.86 -16.23 6.16
N VAL A 123 -12.60 -16.87 5.04
CA VAL A 123 -13.37 -18.02 4.57
C VAL A 123 -12.40 -19.15 4.27
N ARG A 124 -12.61 -20.31 4.87
CA ARG A 124 -11.90 -21.54 4.53
C ARG A 124 -12.69 -22.28 3.47
N VAL A 125 -12.05 -22.59 2.37
CA VAL A 125 -12.67 -23.30 1.26
C VAL A 125 -11.87 -24.53 0.90
N ARG A 126 -12.54 -25.53 0.33
CA ARG A 126 -11.94 -26.70 -0.26
C ARG A 126 -12.13 -26.66 -1.78
N ILE A 127 -11.03 -26.84 -2.49
CA ILE A 127 -10.96 -26.85 -3.96
C ILE A 127 -10.27 -28.15 -4.36
N GLY A 128 -11.04 -29.12 -4.82
CA GLY A 128 -10.54 -30.49 -4.99
C GLY A 128 -10.12 -31.10 -3.64
N SER A 129 -8.84 -31.48 -3.51
CA SER A 129 -8.24 -31.97 -2.27
C SER A 129 -7.67 -30.87 -1.38
N ASP A 130 -7.51 -29.66 -1.91
CA ASP A 130 -6.73 -28.61 -1.27
C ASP A 130 -7.61 -27.70 -0.43
N GLU A 131 -7.13 -27.36 0.76
CA GLU A 131 -7.74 -26.33 1.59
C GLU A 131 -7.07 -24.99 1.35
N VAL A 132 -7.89 -23.98 1.14
CA VAL A 132 -7.45 -22.62 0.84
C VAL A 132 -8.13 -21.63 1.79
N THR A 133 -7.36 -20.74 2.39
CA THR A 133 -7.88 -19.61 3.18
C THR A 133 -8.07 -18.43 2.26
N TYR A 134 -9.27 -17.88 2.26
CA TYR A 134 -9.69 -16.74 1.47
C TYR A 134 -10.05 -15.58 2.40
N LEU A 135 -9.29 -14.49 2.36
CA LEU A 135 -9.46 -13.33 3.22
C LEU A 135 -9.90 -12.15 2.38
N VAL A 136 -10.93 -11.44 2.83
CA VAL A 136 -11.47 -10.24 2.18
C VAL A 136 -11.50 -9.09 3.17
N GLN A 137 -10.95 -7.95 2.79
CA GLN A 137 -11.02 -6.71 3.54
C GLN A 137 -11.20 -5.53 2.60
N HIS A 138 -11.87 -4.48 3.04
CA HIS A 138 -11.99 -3.25 2.25
C HIS A 138 -10.60 -2.66 1.95
N ALA A 139 -10.31 -2.40 0.67
CA ALA A 139 -9.00 -1.93 0.21
C ALA A 139 -8.63 -0.56 0.80
N ARG A 140 -7.34 -0.35 1.05
CA ARG A 140 -6.77 0.97 1.29
C ARG A 140 -6.27 1.55 -0.03
N GLY A 141 -6.28 2.87 -0.17
CA GLY A 141 -6.09 3.59 -1.43
C GLY A 141 -4.89 3.20 -2.31
N ILE A 142 -3.80 2.69 -1.73
CA ILE A 142 -2.60 2.23 -2.48
C ILE A 142 -2.37 0.76 -2.13
N ALA A 143 -3.16 -0.13 -2.70
CA ALA A 143 -2.85 -1.56 -2.68
C ALA A 143 -2.29 -1.95 -4.05
N PRO A 144 -1.20 -2.73 -4.13
CA PRO A 144 -0.70 -3.25 -5.40
C PRO A 144 -1.80 -4.08 -6.07
N GLU A 145 -1.90 -4.00 -7.40
CA GLU A 145 -2.93 -4.73 -8.15
C GLU A 145 -2.82 -6.24 -7.93
N ARG A 146 -1.61 -6.73 -7.76
CA ARG A 146 -1.34 -8.13 -7.47
C ARG A 146 0.01 -8.30 -6.77
N THR A 147 0.03 -9.14 -5.73
CA THR A 147 1.24 -9.55 -5.01
C THR A 147 1.19 -11.05 -4.79
N GLU A 148 2.34 -11.71 -4.96
CA GLU A 148 2.48 -13.15 -4.74
C GLU A 148 3.70 -13.41 -3.85
N ARG A 149 3.55 -14.30 -2.88
CA ARG A 149 4.60 -14.65 -1.92
C ARG A 149 4.55 -16.14 -1.61
N ALA A 150 5.71 -16.78 -1.64
CA ALA A 150 5.89 -18.13 -1.10
C ALA A 150 6.32 -18.02 0.37
N GLU A 151 5.77 -18.86 1.23
CA GLU A 151 6.11 -18.94 2.66
C GLU A 151 6.10 -20.39 3.14
N GLY A 152 7.28 -21.00 3.06
CA GLY A 152 7.44 -22.43 3.28
C GLY A 152 6.75 -23.25 2.20
N ASP A 153 5.82 -24.10 2.59
CA ASP A 153 4.99 -24.96 1.75
C ASP A 153 3.71 -24.26 1.24
N LEU A 154 3.50 -23.00 1.62
CA LEU A 154 2.33 -22.23 1.28
C LEU A 154 2.62 -21.16 0.23
N ARG A 155 1.64 -20.93 -0.62
CA ARG A 155 1.59 -19.79 -1.54
C ARG A 155 0.47 -18.85 -1.15
N ALA A 156 0.82 -17.58 -0.97
CA ALA A 156 -0.13 -16.51 -0.71
C ALA A 156 -0.21 -15.59 -1.94
N ILE A 157 -1.42 -15.25 -2.35
CA ILE A 157 -1.68 -14.34 -3.47
C ILE A 157 -2.66 -13.28 -3.00
N ALA A 158 -2.28 -12.02 -3.16
CA ALA A 158 -3.15 -10.89 -2.89
C ALA A 158 -3.49 -10.17 -4.20
N TRP A 159 -4.74 -9.76 -4.36
CA TRP A 159 -5.19 -8.97 -5.51
C TRP A 159 -6.31 -8.02 -5.11
N ARG A 160 -6.57 -7.06 -5.98
CA ARG A 160 -7.67 -6.13 -5.82
C ARG A 160 -8.92 -6.64 -6.58
N ALA A 161 -10.05 -6.64 -5.89
CA ALA A 161 -11.35 -6.97 -6.47
C ALA A 161 -12.34 -5.84 -6.14
N GLY A 162 -12.47 -4.87 -7.06
CA GLY A 162 -13.24 -3.66 -6.84
C GLY A 162 -12.75 -2.86 -5.63
N PRO A 163 -13.63 -2.56 -4.64
CA PRO A 163 -13.25 -1.84 -3.44
C PRO A 163 -12.55 -2.72 -2.39
N TYR A 164 -12.27 -4.00 -2.68
CA TYR A 164 -11.72 -4.96 -1.74
C TYR A 164 -10.29 -5.37 -2.10
N THR A 165 -9.50 -5.68 -1.06
CA THR A 165 -8.29 -6.48 -1.17
C THR A 165 -8.66 -7.90 -0.78
N VAL A 166 -8.28 -8.82 -1.64
CA VAL A 166 -8.47 -10.26 -1.44
C VAL A 166 -7.11 -10.92 -1.27
N VAL A 167 -6.99 -11.81 -0.32
CA VAL A 167 -5.81 -12.66 -0.14
C VAL A 167 -6.27 -14.10 -0.14
N ALA A 168 -5.62 -14.94 -0.92
CA ALA A 168 -5.80 -16.40 -0.89
C ALA A 168 -4.48 -17.07 -0.51
N VAL A 169 -4.57 -18.04 0.38
CA VAL A 169 -3.43 -18.84 0.86
C VAL A 169 -3.78 -20.31 0.75
N GLY A 170 -2.90 -21.07 0.14
CA GLY A 170 -3.05 -22.52 -0.01
C GLY A 170 -1.72 -23.20 -0.31
N PRO A 171 -1.71 -24.54 -0.50
CA PRO A 171 -0.51 -25.31 -0.79
C PRO A 171 0.22 -24.78 -2.02
N ASP A 172 1.54 -24.60 -1.93
CA ASP A 172 2.35 -24.11 -3.04
C ASP A 172 2.35 -25.06 -4.23
N ALA A 173 2.44 -26.37 -3.96
CA ALA A 173 2.44 -27.41 -4.98
C ALA A 173 1.17 -27.39 -5.86
N ALA A 174 0.02 -26.96 -5.30
CA ALA A 174 -1.26 -26.87 -6.00
C ALA A 174 -1.65 -25.47 -6.41
N ALA A 175 -0.74 -24.49 -6.29
CA ALA A 175 -1.05 -23.06 -6.48
C ALA A 175 -1.69 -22.74 -7.83
N ALA A 176 -1.28 -23.38 -8.92
CA ALA A 176 -1.85 -23.17 -10.23
C ALA A 176 -3.34 -23.58 -10.29
N SER A 177 -3.70 -24.69 -9.64
CA SER A 177 -5.06 -25.24 -9.61
C SER A 177 -6.02 -24.34 -8.83
N TRP A 178 -5.74 -24.15 -7.52
CA TRP A 178 -6.66 -23.39 -6.67
C TRP A 178 -6.72 -21.89 -7.04
N ARG A 179 -5.63 -21.33 -7.60
CA ARG A 179 -5.63 -19.97 -8.12
C ARG A 179 -6.59 -19.79 -9.29
N ALA A 180 -6.56 -20.72 -10.26
CA ALA A 180 -7.48 -20.67 -11.39
C ALA A 180 -8.95 -20.75 -10.95
N ALA A 181 -9.22 -21.46 -9.84
CA ALA A 181 -10.55 -21.60 -9.25
C ALA A 181 -11.03 -20.31 -8.51
N LEU A 182 -10.14 -19.46 -8.06
CA LEU A 182 -10.47 -18.28 -7.25
C LEU A 182 -10.36 -16.95 -7.99
N THR A 183 -9.52 -16.87 -9.03
CA THR A 183 -9.31 -15.62 -9.76
C THR A 183 -9.97 -15.69 -11.13
N ARG A 184 -10.91 -14.78 -11.42
CA ARG A 184 -11.35 -14.53 -12.78
C ARG A 184 -10.15 -14.14 -13.66
N ARG A 185 -10.06 -14.67 -14.84
CA ARG A 185 -9.21 -14.14 -15.91
C ARG A 185 -9.78 -12.86 -16.48
#